data_ddd6b430b637c809efcb6b970593cfa2
#
_entry.id   ddd6b430b637c809efcb6b970593cfa2
#
_cell.length_a   1.000
_cell.length_b   1.000
_cell.length_c   1.000
_cell.angle_alpha   90.00
_cell.angle_beta   90.00
_cell.angle_gamma   90.00
#
_symmetry.space_group_name_H-M   'P 1'
#
loop_
_entity.id
_entity.type
_entity.pdbx_description
1 polymer ?
#
loop_
_entity_poly.entity_id
_entity_poly.type
_entity_poly.pdbx_seq_one_letter_code
_entity_poly.pdbx_strand_id
1 'polypeptide(L)'
;MSQTFEPQILNHPLIQHKISLMRKKETGSKDFRELASEVATLMCYEATRDLPLKEVTVETPICRCKTKMIAGRKLAIVPILRAGLGMVDGMLTLIPAAKVGHIGLYRDEETAKPIEYFCKLPCDISEREVIVVDPMLATGGSAIDAVSMIKKHGAANIKFMCIIAAPEGLAAFGKVHPDVKVYVGVLDEKLNDRNY
;
A
#
# COMPACT_ATOMS: atom_id res chain seq x y z
N MET A 1 -17.68 -14.24 -13.30
CA MET A 1 -16.43 -14.95 -12.95
C MET A 1 -15.99 -14.43 -11.60
N SER A 2 -15.96 -15.26 -10.57
CA SER A 2 -15.46 -14.88 -9.24
C SER A 2 -13.97 -14.59 -9.38
N GLN A 3 -13.55 -13.34 -9.16
CA GLN A 3 -12.14 -13.00 -9.06
C GLN A 3 -11.55 -13.78 -7.88
N THR A 4 -10.64 -14.69 -8.17
CA THR A 4 -9.87 -15.40 -7.13
C THR A 4 -8.93 -14.38 -6.51
N PHE A 5 -8.98 -14.24 -5.19
CA PHE A 5 -8.05 -13.36 -4.46
C PHE A 5 -6.66 -13.97 -4.51
N GLU A 6 -5.74 -13.30 -5.18
CA GLU A 6 -4.33 -13.74 -5.29
C GLU A 6 -3.41 -12.58 -4.90
N PRO A 7 -2.84 -12.61 -3.68
CA PRO A 7 -1.86 -11.62 -3.27
C PRO A 7 -0.56 -11.77 -4.07
N GLN A 8 0.03 -10.66 -4.46
CA GLN A 8 1.31 -10.62 -5.18
C GLN A 8 2.46 -10.53 -4.17
N ILE A 9 3.17 -11.64 -3.96
CA ILE A 9 4.37 -11.68 -3.13
C ILE A 9 5.55 -11.23 -3.97
N LEU A 10 6.20 -10.14 -3.55
CA LEU A 10 7.29 -9.52 -4.30
C LEU A 10 8.63 -10.17 -3.99
N ASN A 11 8.91 -11.29 -4.65
CA ASN A 11 10.14 -12.05 -4.44
C ASN A 11 11.34 -11.41 -5.18
N HIS A 12 11.63 -10.15 -4.86
CA HIS A 12 12.75 -9.41 -5.44
C HIS A 12 13.96 -9.40 -4.48
N PRO A 13 15.19 -9.73 -4.91
CA PRO A 13 16.36 -9.84 -4.03
C PRO A 13 16.62 -8.60 -3.15
N LEU A 14 16.47 -7.39 -3.70
CA LEU A 14 16.65 -6.17 -2.91
C LEU A 14 15.57 -5.99 -1.84
N ILE A 15 14.32 -6.33 -2.13
CA ILE A 15 13.23 -6.28 -1.16
C ILE A 15 13.52 -7.27 -0.03
N GLN A 16 13.85 -8.52 -0.38
CA GLN A 16 14.16 -9.58 0.58
C GLN A 16 15.34 -9.21 1.47
N HIS A 17 16.42 -8.68 0.86
CA HIS A 17 17.61 -8.24 1.60
C HIS A 17 17.28 -7.14 2.62
N LYS A 18 16.56 -6.09 2.18
CA LYS A 18 16.21 -4.96 3.05
C LYS A 18 15.27 -5.39 4.18
N ILE A 19 14.28 -6.23 3.91
CA ILE A 19 13.40 -6.78 4.95
C ILE A 19 14.20 -7.65 5.92
N SER A 20 15.19 -8.43 5.45
CA SER A 20 16.07 -9.20 6.32
C SER A 20 16.89 -8.30 7.25
N LEU A 21 17.35 -7.13 6.77
CA LEU A 21 17.99 -6.13 7.64
C LEU A 21 17.02 -5.53 8.67
N MET A 22 15.77 -5.22 8.25
CA MET A 22 14.74 -4.72 9.16
C MET A 22 14.43 -5.70 10.31
N ARG A 23 14.54 -7.00 10.06
CA ARG A 23 14.27 -8.07 11.05
C ARG A 23 15.37 -8.27 12.08
N LYS A 24 16.55 -7.70 11.88
CA LYS A 24 17.65 -7.84 12.82
C LYS A 24 17.33 -7.14 14.13
N LYS A 25 17.64 -7.79 15.26
CA LYS A 25 17.43 -7.24 16.61
C LYS A 25 18.22 -5.96 16.84
N GLU A 26 19.36 -5.83 16.17
CA GLU A 26 20.28 -4.69 16.28
C GLU A 26 19.84 -3.48 15.45
N THR A 27 18.85 -3.64 14.55
CA THR A 27 18.38 -2.54 13.70
C THR A 27 17.72 -1.47 14.54
N GLY A 28 18.38 -0.31 14.61
CA GLY A 28 17.89 0.85 15.34
C GLY A 28 16.69 1.52 14.66
N SER A 29 15.99 2.38 15.40
CA SER A 29 14.77 3.04 14.88
C SER A 29 15.03 3.95 13.66
N LYS A 30 16.25 4.49 13.52
CA LYS A 30 16.62 5.28 12.33
C LYS A 30 16.70 4.37 11.11
N ASP A 31 17.53 3.35 11.20
CA ASP A 31 17.78 2.42 10.10
C ASP A 31 16.49 1.69 9.68
N PHE A 32 15.65 1.33 10.67
CA PHE A 32 14.35 0.73 10.40
C PHE A 32 13.45 1.64 9.55
N ARG A 33 13.38 2.95 9.86
CA ARG A 33 12.59 3.90 9.07
C ARG A 33 13.13 4.09 7.67
N GLU A 34 14.46 4.18 7.52
CA GLU A 34 15.12 4.29 6.22
C GLU A 34 14.84 3.04 5.36
N LEU A 35 15.02 1.86 5.92
CA LEU A 35 14.73 0.59 5.25
C LEU A 35 13.24 0.45 4.87
N ALA A 36 12.31 0.86 5.74
CA ALA A 36 10.88 0.85 5.44
C ALA A 36 10.53 1.75 4.24
N SER A 37 11.11 2.94 4.19
CA SER A 37 10.96 3.87 3.07
C SER A 37 11.55 3.30 1.77
N GLU A 38 12.74 2.71 1.83
CA GLU A 38 13.39 2.09 0.67
C GLU A 38 12.60 0.87 0.13
N VAL A 39 12.11 0.02 1.02
CA VAL A 39 11.25 -1.12 0.65
C VAL A 39 9.95 -0.61 0.03
N ALA A 40 9.33 0.41 0.63
CA ALA A 40 8.11 1.02 0.08
C ALA A 40 8.33 1.60 -1.32
N THR A 41 9.50 2.19 -1.59
CA THR A 41 9.88 2.66 -2.93
C THR A 41 9.91 1.53 -3.95
N LEU A 42 10.59 0.42 -3.63
CA LEU A 42 10.69 -0.74 -4.52
C LEU A 42 9.32 -1.41 -4.74
N MET A 43 8.54 -1.55 -3.68
CA MET A 43 7.19 -2.11 -3.76
C MET A 43 6.25 -1.21 -4.57
N CYS A 44 6.37 0.11 -4.44
CA CYS A 44 5.60 1.08 -5.21
C CYS A 44 5.88 0.96 -6.71
N TYR A 45 7.13 0.73 -7.10
CA TYR A 45 7.51 0.47 -8.49
C TYR A 45 6.74 -0.74 -9.05
N GLU A 46 6.66 -1.84 -8.31
CA GLU A 46 5.90 -3.02 -8.73
C GLU A 46 4.39 -2.78 -8.71
N ALA A 47 3.86 -2.12 -7.68
CA ALA A 47 2.43 -1.84 -7.55
C ALA A 47 1.90 -0.89 -8.64
N THR A 48 2.78 -0.15 -9.30
CA THR A 48 2.44 0.78 -10.39
C THR A 48 2.73 0.24 -11.79
N ARG A 49 3.14 -1.03 -11.91
CA ARG A 49 3.49 -1.67 -13.19
C ARG A 49 2.34 -1.70 -14.20
N ASP A 50 1.11 -1.74 -13.75
CA ASP A 50 -0.11 -1.80 -14.57
C ASP A 50 -0.73 -0.42 -14.88
N LEU A 51 -0.03 0.68 -14.56
CA LEU A 51 -0.52 2.01 -14.90
C LEU A 51 -0.64 2.18 -16.41
N PRO A 52 -1.80 2.67 -16.91
CA PRO A 52 -2.01 2.85 -18.32
C PRO A 52 -1.11 3.94 -18.90
N LEU A 53 -0.66 3.74 -20.11
CA LEU A 53 0.11 4.71 -20.87
C LEU A 53 -0.70 5.22 -22.07
N LYS A 54 -0.52 6.50 -22.42
CA LYS A 54 -1.06 7.11 -23.64
C LYS A 54 0.08 7.67 -24.48
N GLU A 55 -0.10 7.61 -25.81
CA GLU A 55 0.79 8.28 -26.74
C GLU A 55 0.56 9.81 -26.69
N VAL A 56 1.63 10.55 -26.61
CA VAL A 56 1.64 12.01 -26.66
C VAL A 56 2.75 12.49 -27.58
N THR A 57 2.57 13.64 -28.21
CA THR A 57 3.64 14.31 -28.96
C THR A 57 4.35 15.27 -28.04
N VAL A 58 5.66 15.11 -27.92
CA VAL A 58 6.54 16.03 -27.18
C VAL A 58 7.49 16.74 -28.10
N GLU A 59 7.90 17.95 -27.75
CA GLU A 59 8.94 18.68 -28.41
C GLU A 59 10.24 18.48 -27.65
N THR A 60 11.23 17.90 -28.33
CA THR A 60 12.58 17.72 -27.79
C THR A 60 13.50 18.82 -28.32
N PRO A 61 14.69 18.99 -27.79
CA PRO A 61 15.65 19.96 -28.33
C PRO A 61 16.02 19.75 -29.80
N ILE A 62 15.74 18.56 -30.37
CA ILE A 62 16.10 18.19 -31.75
C ILE A 62 14.89 18.18 -32.67
N CYS A 63 13.77 17.55 -32.25
CA CYS A 63 12.59 17.39 -33.08
C CYS A 63 11.34 17.07 -32.27
N ARG A 64 10.17 17.16 -32.89
CA ARG A 64 8.93 16.60 -32.33
C ARG A 64 8.91 15.09 -32.50
N CYS A 65 8.61 14.38 -31.43
CA CYS A 65 8.50 12.93 -31.45
C CYS A 65 7.28 12.44 -30.64
N LYS A 66 6.81 11.22 -30.98
CA LYS A 66 5.79 10.52 -30.23
C LYS A 66 6.43 9.71 -29.11
N THR A 67 5.86 9.83 -27.91
CA THR A 67 6.32 9.11 -26.73
C THR A 67 5.14 8.70 -25.86
N LYS A 68 5.40 7.94 -24.78
CA LYS A 68 4.37 7.45 -23.87
C LYS A 68 4.45 8.18 -22.53
N MET A 69 3.32 8.63 -22.02
CA MET A 69 3.16 9.18 -20.68
C MET A 69 2.05 8.44 -19.93
N ILE A 70 2.16 8.44 -18.60
CA ILE A 70 1.11 7.85 -17.76
C ILE A 70 -0.23 8.50 -18.10
N ALA A 71 -1.22 7.66 -18.31
CA ALA A 71 -2.59 8.04 -18.59
C ALA A 71 -3.52 7.59 -17.46
N GLY A 72 -4.80 7.96 -17.57
CA GLY A 72 -5.81 7.50 -16.64
C GLY A 72 -5.83 8.25 -15.32
N ARG A 73 -6.14 7.53 -14.25
CA ARG A 73 -6.40 8.12 -12.93
C ARG A 73 -5.13 8.59 -12.26
N LYS A 74 -5.23 9.72 -11.58
CA LYS A 74 -4.17 10.21 -10.69
C LYS A 74 -4.07 9.29 -9.46
N LEU A 75 -2.89 9.19 -8.88
CA LEU A 75 -2.63 8.34 -7.72
C LEU A 75 -2.95 9.07 -6.41
N ALA A 76 -3.38 8.30 -5.43
CA ALA A 76 -3.44 8.71 -4.03
C ALA A 76 -2.81 7.63 -3.16
N ILE A 77 -2.01 8.04 -2.18
CA ILE A 77 -1.40 7.18 -1.18
C ILE A 77 -2.15 7.41 0.13
N VAL A 78 -2.61 6.33 0.77
CA VAL A 78 -3.37 6.42 2.01
C VAL A 78 -2.73 5.52 3.07
N PRO A 79 -1.84 6.04 3.92
CA PRO A 79 -1.31 5.30 5.04
C PRO A 79 -2.37 5.06 6.11
N ILE A 80 -2.37 3.85 6.67
CA ILE A 80 -3.09 3.56 7.91
C ILE A 80 -2.24 4.10 9.06
N LEU A 81 -2.78 5.08 9.76
CA LEU A 81 -2.08 5.75 10.85
C LEU A 81 -1.94 4.80 12.05
N ARG A 82 -0.81 4.83 12.72
CA ARG A 82 0.36 5.69 12.53
C ARG A 82 1.46 5.01 11.72
N ALA A 83 1.49 3.65 11.71
CA ALA A 83 2.59 2.86 11.18
C ALA A 83 2.83 3.05 9.67
N GLY A 84 1.76 3.19 8.89
CA GLY A 84 1.83 3.40 7.44
C GLY A 84 2.58 4.66 7.00
N LEU A 85 2.71 5.66 7.89
CA LEU A 85 3.45 6.90 7.58
C LEU A 85 4.89 6.65 7.14
N GLY A 86 5.56 5.63 7.71
CA GLY A 86 6.94 5.30 7.38
C GLY A 86 7.16 4.86 5.92
N MET A 87 6.07 4.55 5.19
CA MET A 87 6.14 4.12 3.79
C MET A 87 5.92 5.26 2.79
N VAL A 88 5.32 6.37 3.23
CA VAL A 88 4.81 7.43 2.33
C VAL A 88 5.94 8.15 1.60
N ASP A 89 6.98 8.56 2.30
CA ASP A 89 8.08 9.36 1.72
C ASP A 89 8.81 8.59 0.62
N GLY A 90 9.04 7.28 0.83
CA GLY A 90 9.63 6.42 -0.20
C GLY A 90 8.78 6.35 -1.47
N MET A 91 7.47 6.27 -1.34
CA MET A 91 6.56 6.26 -2.48
C MET A 91 6.50 7.60 -3.20
N LEU A 92 6.49 8.71 -2.45
CA LEU A 92 6.50 10.05 -3.02
C LEU A 92 7.77 10.37 -3.79
N THR A 93 8.88 9.70 -3.49
CA THR A 93 10.12 9.80 -4.28
C THR A 93 9.91 9.32 -5.72
N LEU A 94 9.10 8.28 -5.93
CA LEU A 94 8.76 7.78 -7.26
C LEU A 94 7.58 8.54 -7.89
N ILE A 95 6.60 8.93 -7.09
CA ILE A 95 5.36 9.53 -7.58
C ILE A 95 5.11 10.85 -6.84
N PRO A 96 5.92 11.89 -7.09
CA PRO A 96 5.84 13.16 -6.35
C PRO A 96 4.52 13.91 -6.56
N ALA A 97 3.78 13.59 -7.62
CA ALA A 97 2.46 14.17 -7.89
C ALA A 97 1.29 13.43 -7.23
N ALA A 98 1.54 12.33 -6.51
CA ALA A 98 0.50 11.62 -5.77
C ALA A 98 -0.04 12.50 -4.64
N LYS A 99 -1.37 12.47 -4.44
CA LYS A 99 -1.97 13.07 -3.25
C LYS A 99 -1.87 12.10 -2.08
N VAL A 100 -1.68 12.62 -0.89
CA VAL A 100 -1.68 11.81 0.34
C VAL A 100 -2.98 12.06 1.09
N GLY A 101 -3.72 10.99 1.36
CA GLY A 101 -4.80 10.96 2.32
C GLY A 101 -4.34 10.25 3.59
N HIS A 102 -5.11 10.35 4.66
CA HIS A 102 -4.77 9.67 5.92
C HIS A 102 -6.03 9.06 6.51
N ILE A 103 -5.89 7.84 7.04
CA ILE A 103 -6.94 7.19 7.80
C ILE A 103 -6.37 6.67 9.11
N GLY A 104 -7.01 7.05 10.21
CA GLY A 104 -6.65 6.64 11.55
C GLY A 104 -7.76 5.82 12.19
N LEU A 105 -7.40 4.63 12.65
CA LEU A 105 -8.31 3.67 13.26
C LEU A 105 -7.73 3.22 14.59
N TYR A 106 -8.61 3.02 15.58
CA TYR A 106 -8.27 2.27 16.77
C TYR A 106 -9.40 1.26 17.06
N ARG A 107 -9.11 0.27 17.84
CA ARG A 107 -10.13 -0.67 18.32
C ARG A 107 -10.63 -0.19 19.66
N ASP A 108 -11.94 -0.09 19.76
CA ASP A 108 -12.62 0.14 21.02
C ASP A 108 -12.31 -1.00 22.00
N GLU A 109 -11.89 -0.67 23.20
CA GLU A 109 -11.44 -1.65 24.18
C GLU A 109 -12.57 -2.57 24.69
N GLU A 110 -13.80 -2.05 24.74
CA GLU A 110 -14.97 -2.81 25.25
C GLU A 110 -15.64 -3.64 24.14
N THR A 111 -15.81 -3.04 22.95
CA THR A 111 -16.59 -3.66 21.87
C THR A 111 -15.72 -4.35 20.81
N ALA A 112 -14.41 -4.15 20.85
CA ALA A 112 -13.44 -4.55 19.83
C ALA A 112 -13.77 -4.05 18.41
N LYS A 113 -14.72 -3.12 18.27
CA LYS A 113 -15.10 -2.53 16.98
C LYS A 113 -14.07 -1.49 16.54
N PRO A 114 -13.83 -1.39 15.23
CA PRO A 114 -12.98 -0.34 14.70
C PRO A 114 -13.69 1.00 14.82
N ILE A 115 -12.99 1.97 15.38
CA ILE A 115 -13.41 3.36 15.45
C ILE A 115 -12.45 4.20 14.61
N GLU A 116 -13.05 4.97 13.68
CA GLU A 116 -12.34 6.00 12.93
C GLU A 116 -12.14 7.23 13.84
N TYR A 117 -10.89 7.56 14.13
CA TYR A 117 -10.58 8.79 14.85
C TYR A 117 -10.06 9.91 13.93
N PHE A 118 -9.67 9.56 12.71
CA PHE A 118 -9.20 10.53 11.74
C PHE A 118 -9.37 9.97 10.31
N CYS A 119 -10.00 10.79 9.45
CA CYS A 119 -10.08 10.49 8.03
C CYS A 119 -9.97 11.80 7.24
N LYS A 120 -8.90 11.95 6.49
CA LYS A 120 -8.72 13.06 5.58
C LYS A 120 -8.27 12.53 4.23
N LEU A 121 -9.19 12.38 3.31
CA LEU A 121 -8.95 11.90 1.95
C LEU A 121 -8.98 13.05 0.95
N PRO A 122 -8.30 12.95 -0.20
CA PRO A 122 -8.48 13.86 -1.32
C PRO A 122 -9.97 13.95 -1.73
N CYS A 123 -10.46 15.16 -2.01
CA CYS A 123 -11.86 15.35 -2.39
C CYS A 123 -12.26 14.64 -3.69
N ASP A 124 -11.28 14.34 -4.55
CA ASP A 124 -11.41 13.61 -5.79
C ASP A 124 -10.99 12.13 -5.68
N ILE A 125 -11.11 11.53 -4.48
CA ILE A 125 -10.66 10.14 -4.21
C ILE A 125 -11.35 9.11 -5.11
N SER A 126 -12.60 9.33 -5.48
CA SER A 126 -13.36 8.47 -6.38
C SER A 126 -12.78 8.38 -7.81
N GLU A 127 -12.04 9.40 -8.22
CA GLU A 127 -11.39 9.46 -9.52
C GLU A 127 -9.95 8.97 -9.50
N ARG A 128 -9.45 8.57 -8.32
CA ARG A 128 -8.05 8.18 -8.15
C ARG A 128 -7.86 6.67 -8.10
N GLU A 129 -6.67 6.26 -8.45
CA GLU A 129 -6.16 4.95 -8.05
C GLU A 129 -5.52 5.11 -6.67
N VAL A 130 -6.03 4.36 -5.70
CA VAL A 130 -5.67 4.50 -4.29
C VAL A 130 -4.74 3.35 -3.89
N ILE A 131 -3.59 3.68 -3.33
CA ILE A 131 -2.69 2.70 -2.71
C ILE A 131 -2.75 2.90 -1.20
N VAL A 132 -3.41 1.97 -0.53
CA VAL A 132 -3.47 1.91 0.95
C VAL A 132 -2.22 1.20 1.44
N VAL A 133 -1.56 1.77 2.46
CA VAL A 133 -0.30 1.23 2.95
C VAL A 133 -0.30 1.03 4.46
N ASP A 134 0.21 -0.13 4.87
CA ASP A 134 0.51 -0.47 6.26
C ASP A 134 1.74 -1.38 6.27
N PRO A 135 2.73 -1.20 7.13
CA PRO A 135 3.91 -2.06 7.15
C PRO A 135 3.61 -3.52 7.46
N MET A 136 2.54 -3.82 8.19
CA MET A 136 2.22 -5.20 8.58
C MET A 136 0.74 -5.55 8.48
N LEU A 137 0.45 -6.63 7.75
CA LEU A 137 -0.86 -7.26 7.70
C LEU A 137 -0.86 -8.51 8.60
N ALA A 138 -1.13 -8.35 9.89
CA ALA A 138 -1.15 -9.44 10.87
C ALA A 138 -2.49 -10.21 10.83
N THR A 139 -3.48 -9.81 11.59
CA THR A 139 -4.83 -10.41 11.58
C THR A 139 -5.73 -9.89 10.47
N GLY A 140 -5.34 -8.80 9.80
CA GLY A 140 -6.08 -8.16 8.73
C GLY A 140 -7.13 -7.13 9.18
N GLY A 141 -7.49 -7.08 10.45
CA GLY A 141 -8.60 -6.24 10.93
C GLY A 141 -8.48 -4.77 10.55
N SER A 142 -7.36 -4.11 10.89
CA SER A 142 -7.17 -2.68 10.57
C SER A 142 -7.19 -2.40 9.07
N ALA A 143 -6.59 -3.29 8.26
CA ALA A 143 -6.58 -3.14 6.81
C ALA A 143 -7.98 -3.31 6.20
N ILE A 144 -8.75 -4.30 6.68
CA ILE A 144 -10.14 -4.53 6.27
C ILE A 144 -10.99 -3.30 6.57
N ASP A 145 -10.90 -2.79 7.78
CA ASP A 145 -11.71 -1.65 8.22
C ASP A 145 -11.32 -0.39 7.47
N ALA A 146 -10.02 -0.13 7.29
CA ALA A 146 -9.51 1.00 6.52
C ALA A 146 -10.01 0.98 5.08
N VAL A 147 -9.86 -0.15 4.38
CA VAL A 147 -10.32 -0.29 2.99
C VAL A 147 -11.83 -0.14 2.90
N SER A 148 -12.59 -0.72 3.85
CA SER A 148 -14.05 -0.56 3.91
C SER A 148 -14.47 0.90 4.04
N MET A 149 -13.77 1.67 4.90
CA MET A 149 -14.03 3.10 5.09
C MET A 149 -13.65 3.92 3.85
N ILE A 150 -12.50 3.65 3.25
CA ILE A 150 -12.08 4.33 2.02
C ILE A 150 -13.05 4.08 0.87
N LYS A 151 -13.60 2.85 0.76
CA LYS A 151 -14.67 2.54 -0.19
C LYS A 151 -15.95 3.33 0.09
N LYS A 152 -16.33 3.50 1.37
CA LYS A 152 -17.48 4.36 1.74
C LYS A 152 -17.30 5.82 1.35
N HIS A 153 -16.07 6.31 1.29
CA HIS A 153 -15.74 7.65 0.79
C HIS A 153 -15.67 7.72 -0.75
N GLY A 154 -16.05 6.65 -1.46
CA GLY A 154 -16.21 6.64 -2.91
C GLY A 154 -15.02 6.12 -3.70
N ALA A 155 -13.93 5.68 -3.07
CA ALA A 155 -12.83 5.08 -3.79
C ALA A 155 -13.24 3.73 -4.40
N ALA A 156 -13.05 3.57 -5.71
CA ALA A 156 -13.43 2.37 -6.45
C ALA A 156 -12.21 1.51 -6.87
N ASN A 157 -11.05 2.13 -7.05
CA ASN A 157 -9.84 1.44 -7.48
C ASN A 157 -8.82 1.50 -6.36
N ILE A 158 -8.70 0.40 -5.64
CA ILE A 158 -7.87 0.31 -4.45
C ILE A 158 -6.88 -0.83 -4.62
N LYS A 159 -5.63 -0.54 -4.28
CA LYS A 159 -4.56 -1.51 -4.03
C LYS A 159 -4.19 -1.43 -2.56
N PHE A 160 -3.80 -2.54 -1.98
CA PHE A 160 -3.24 -2.58 -0.63
C PHE A 160 -1.79 -3.05 -0.70
N MET A 161 -0.90 -2.42 0.07
CA MET A 161 0.51 -2.74 0.07
C MET A 161 1.05 -2.83 1.50
N CYS A 162 1.67 -3.96 1.84
CA CYS A 162 2.30 -4.17 3.14
C CYS A 162 3.68 -4.81 3.00
N ILE A 163 4.61 -4.43 3.88
CA ILE A 163 5.98 -4.96 3.87
C ILE A 163 5.97 -6.43 4.29
N ILE A 164 5.22 -6.77 5.33
CA ILE A 164 5.10 -8.12 5.86
C ILE A 164 3.61 -8.49 5.98
N ALA A 165 3.27 -9.70 5.63
CA ALA A 165 1.93 -10.25 5.85
C ALA A 165 1.99 -11.62 6.52
N ALA A 166 0.95 -11.94 7.30
CA ALA A 166 0.67 -13.28 7.75
C ALA A 166 -0.42 -13.93 6.87
N PRO A 167 -0.40 -15.26 6.67
CA PRO A 167 -1.40 -15.97 5.89
C PRO A 167 -2.83 -15.75 6.41
N GLU A 168 -3.00 -15.68 7.74
CA GLU A 168 -4.27 -15.45 8.42
C GLU A 168 -4.87 -14.10 8.03
N GLY A 169 -4.02 -13.05 8.02
CA GLY A 169 -4.42 -11.71 7.62
C GLY A 169 -4.79 -11.61 6.16
N LEU A 170 -4.03 -12.25 5.29
CA LEU A 170 -4.34 -12.31 3.86
C LEU A 170 -5.66 -13.04 3.61
N ALA A 171 -5.88 -14.17 4.27
CA ALA A 171 -7.12 -14.94 4.15
C ALA A 171 -8.34 -14.14 4.65
N ALA A 172 -8.20 -13.44 5.78
CA ALA A 172 -9.25 -12.58 6.32
C ALA A 172 -9.56 -11.41 5.39
N PHE A 173 -8.51 -10.72 4.90
CA PHE A 173 -8.64 -9.59 3.99
C PHE A 173 -9.30 -10.00 2.67
N GLY A 174 -8.85 -11.09 2.05
CA GLY A 174 -9.37 -11.57 0.77
C GLY A 174 -10.82 -12.02 0.82
N LYS A 175 -11.31 -12.48 1.98
CA LYS A 175 -12.76 -12.80 2.17
C LYS A 175 -13.64 -11.57 2.10
N VAL A 176 -13.17 -10.41 2.57
CA VAL A 176 -13.95 -9.17 2.64
C VAL A 176 -13.73 -8.29 1.41
N HIS A 177 -12.50 -8.27 0.92
CA HIS A 177 -12.08 -7.43 -0.21
C HIS A 177 -11.40 -8.23 -1.33
N PRO A 178 -12.11 -9.19 -1.96
CA PRO A 178 -11.54 -10.00 -3.04
C PRO A 178 -11.21 -9.20 -4.30
N ASP A 179 -11.76 -8.00 -4.41
CA ASP A 179 -11.58 -7.05 -5.52
C ASP A 179 -10.34 -6.17 -5.37
N VAL A 180 -9.67 -6.19 -4.22
CA VAL A 180 -8.49 -5.36 -3.95
C VAL A 180 -7.21 -6.14 -4.25
N LYS A 181 -6.37 -5.60 -5.13
CA LYS A 181 -5.03 -6.16 -5.37
C LYS A 181 -4.14 -5.91 -4.16
N VAL A 182 -3.51 -6.97 -3.67
CA VAL A 182 -2.62 -6.91 -2.50
C VAL A 182 -1.18 -7.18 -2.92
N TYR A 183 -0.27 -6.30 -2.52
CA TYR A 183 1.17 -6.42 -2.74
C TYR A 183 1.86 -6.64 -1.40
N VAL A 184 2.66 -7.69 -1.30
CA VAL A 184 3.32 -8.12 -0.06
C VAL A 184 4.82 -8.24 -0.31
N GLY A 185 5.63 -7.63 0.54
CA GLY A 185 7.08 -7.75 0.47
C GLY A 185 7.54 -9.16 0.86
N VAL A 186 7.09 -9.65 2.01
CA VAL A 186 7.36 -11.00 2.52
C VAL A 186 6.12 -11.57 3.19
N LEU A 187 5.84 -12.83 2.92
CA LEU A 187 4.82 -13.62 3.61
C LEU A 187 5.49 -14.44 4.71
N ASP A 188 5.06 -14.25 5.96
CA ASP A 188 5.49 -15.04 7.10
C ASP A 188 4.77 -16.39 7.14
N GLU A 189 5.28 -17.34 7.94
CA GLU A 189 4.70 -18.68 8.02
C GLU A 189 3.35 -18.68 8.76
N LYS A 190 3.26 -17.96 9.86
CA LYS A 190 2.07 -17.83 10.70
C LYS A 190 2.22 -16.70 11.73
N LEU A 191 1.11 -16.30 12.33
CA LEU A 191 1.12 -15.47 13.53
C LEU A 191 1.52 -16.30 14.76
N ASN A 192 2.20 -15.65 15.71
CA ASN A 192 2.47 -16.24 17.00
C ASN A 192 1.26 -16.09 17.95
N ASP A 193 1.35 -16.64 19.19
CA ASP A 193 0.29 -16.62 20.21
C ASP A 193 -0.13 -15.19 20.64
N ARG A 194 0.64 -14.16 20.26
CA ARG A 194 0.35 -12.75 20.52
C ARG A 194 -0.16 -12.01 19.29
N ASN A 195 -0.51 -12.74 18.23
CA ASN A 195 -0.95 -12.19 16.93
C ASN A 195 0.11 -11.30 16.22
N TYR A 196 1.37 -11.67 16.38
CA TYR A 196 2.52 -11.04 15.68
C TYR A 196 3.28 -12.09 14.88
#